data_5f3edbcee6d60acc9d0298cc251987f9
#
_entry.id   5f3edbcee6d60acc9d0298cc251987f9
#
_cell.length_a   1.000
_cell.length_b   1.000
_cell.length_c   1.000
_cell.angle_alpha   90.00
_cell.angle_beta   90.00
_cell.angle_gamma   90.00
#
_symmetry.space_group_name_H-M   'P 1'
#
loop_
_entity.id
_entity.type
_entity.pdbx_description
1 polymer ?
#
loop_
_entity_poly.entity_id
_entity_poly.type
_entity_poly.pdbx_seq_one_letter_code
_entity_poly.pdbx_strand_id
1 'polypeptide(L)'
;EESLRALGEHGRCEVCDLDFDLDMARSVELVFRAHPAIRPADVGVYCIGGPAHSPHVVAQVRLVPGERFALSLELAPGRFQVTGRGLPQRWSFTVDPRAAFERWDLPLRAGASPDVPRSLRPGDVQIFLTNDLDHEVVVRLERATLRDDAVTAADAAASALFRQLFPDQVLAPDRLVAIADVALLFARVSDALDRFEREETEVHRELVALSSEVEQAAHLEGGALVKLHGDGVMAVFSDRVAAVRAALRIARPDATVGLGLHAGPARMTSIGGQLDYFGKTLHLAEHISRAAHAG
;
A
#
# COMPACT_ATOMS: atom_id res chain seq x y z
N GLU A 1 -7.50 -0.66 -15.44
CA GLU A 1 -6.39 0.11 -16.04
C GLU A 1 -5.24 -0.85 -16.38
N GLU A 2 -4.66 -0.72 -17.58
CA GLU A 2 -3.67 -1.67 -18.09
C GLU A 2 -2.22 -1.32 -17.69
N SER A 3 -1.99 -0.19 -17.02
CA SER A 3 -0.65 0.30 -16.68
C SER A 3 -0.65 1.19 -15.46
N LEU A 4 0.44 1.16 -14.69
CA LEU A 4 0.66 2.10 -13.58
C LEU A 4 0.65 3.58 -14.04
N ARG A 5 0.94 3.87 -15.31
CA ARG A 5 0.89 5.22 -15.86
C ARG A 5 -0.51 5.84 -15.84
N ALA A 6 -1.54 5.01 -15.88
CA ALA A 6 -2.93 5.46 -15.86
C ALA A 6 -3.44 5.79 -14.45
N LEU A 7 -2.72 5.37 -13.40
CA LEU A 7 -3.12 5.60 -12.01
C LEU A 7 -3.02 7.08 -11.64
N GLY A 8 -4.07 7.58 -10.97
CA GLY A 8 -4.15 8.91 -10.39
C GLY A 8 -4.33 8.86 -8.87
N GLU A 9 -4.60 10.00 -8.25
CA GLU A 9 -4.97 10.06 -6.82
C GLU A 9 -6.36 9.47 -6.56
N HIS A 10 -7.24 9.58 -7.55
CA HIS A 10 -8.61 9.09 -7.50
C HIS A 10 -8.89 8.18 -8.69
N GLY A 11 -9.64 7.13 -8.45
CA GLY A 11 -10.19 6.25 -9.47
C GLY A 11 -11.69 6.39 -9.58
N ARG A 12 -12.23 6.19 -10.78
CA ARG A 12 -13.67 6.12 -11.03
C ARG A 12 -13.99 4.83 -11.77
N CYS A 13 -14.98 4.09 -11.28
CA CYS A 13 -15.46 2.91 -11.97
C CYS A 13 -16.45 3.33 -13.07
N GLU A 14 -16.13 3.05 -14.31
CA GLU A 14 -16.99 3.38 -15.47
C GLU A 14 -18.32 2.61 -15.46
N VAL A 15 -18.36 1.46 -14.77
CA VAL A 15 -19.55 0.60 -14.73
C VAL A 15 -20.54 1.03 -13.65
N CYS A 16 -20.07 1.35 -12.44
CA CYS A 16 -20.93 1.71 -11.31
C CYS A 16 -20.79 3.17 -10.88
N ASP A 17 -20.00 3.96 -11.61
CA ASP A 17 -19.77 5.39 -11.40
C ASP A 17 -19.26 5.72 -9.98
N LEU A 18 -18.54 4.77 -9.37
CA LEU A 18 -18.01 4.90 -8.03
C LEU A 18 -16.66 5.62 -8.06
N ASP A 19 -16.55 6.72 -7.31
CA ASP A 19 -15.28 7.38 -7.05
C ASP A 19 -14.61 6.77 -5.80
N PHE A 20 -13.31 6.56 -5.85
CA PHE A 20 -12.53 6.03 -4.74
C PHE A 20 -11.10 6.58 -4.73
N ASP A 21 -10.53 6.74 -3.53
CA ASP A 21 -9.14 7.12 -3.37
C ASP A 21 -8.25 5.92 -3.67
N LEU A 22 -7.25 6.14 -4.52
CA LEU A 22 -6.26 5.11 -4.84
C LEU A 22 -5.19 5.04 -3.76
N ASP A 23 -4.94 3.81 -3.29
CA ASP A 23 -3.85 3.47 -2.38
C ASP A 23 -3.13 2.24 -2.95
N MET A 24 -1.85 2.40 -3.28
CA MET A 24 -1.04 1.37 -3.92
C MET A 24 -0.89 0.10 -3.07
N ALA A 25 -1.02 0.23 -1.74
CA ALA A 25 -0.92 -0.90 -0.82
C ALA A 25 -2.27 -1.56 -0.50
N ARG A 26 -3.41 -0.94 -0.89
CA ARG A 26 -4.73 -1.40 -0.44
C ARG A 26 -5.78 -1.54 -1.52
N SER A 27 -5.71 -0.73 -2.57
CA SER A 27 -6.77 -0.67 -3.59
C SER A 27 -6.29 -1.02 -4.99
N VAL A 28 -5.01 -1.26 -5.17
CA VAL A 28 -4.43 -1.60 -6.48
C VAL A 28 -3.75 -2.97 -6.40
N GLU A 29 -4.37 -3.97 -7.01
CA GLU A 29 -3.79 -5.30 -7.20
C GLU A 29 -3.22 -5.41 -8.61
N LEU A 30 -2.08 -6.09 -8.75
CA LEU A 30 -1.48 -6.39 -10.03
C LEU A 30 -1.84 -7.80 -10.47
N VAL A 31 -2.28 -7.93 -11.70
CA VAL A 31 -2.57 -9.20 -12.34
C VAL A 31 -1.51 -9.47 -13.40
N PHE A 32 -0.74 -10.52 -13.20
CA PHE A 32 0.27 -10.97 -14.16
C PHE A 32 -0.31 -12.08 -15.03
N ARG A 33 -0.05 -11.97 -16.33
CA ARG A 33 -0.39 -13.05 -17.28
C ARG A 33 0.86 -13.48 -18.05
N ALA A 34 0.91 -14.77 -18.39
CA ALA A 34 1.95 -15.26 -19.25
C ALA A 34 1.89 -14.55 -20.62
N HIS A 35 3.05 -14.28 -21.21
CA HIS A 35 3.10 -13.76 -22.57
C HIS A 35 2.38 -14.72 -23.53
N PRO A 36 1.54 -14.23 -24.46
CA PRO A 36 0.73 -15.09 -25.35
C PRO A 36 1.53 -16.13 -26.14
N ALA A 37 2.80 -15.82 -26.48
CA ALA A 37 3.70 -16.76 -27.16
C ALA A 37 4.14 -17.94 -26.26
N ILE A 38 4.04 -17.83 -24.93
CA ILE A 38 4.36 -18.91 -23.99
C ILE A 38 3.09 -19.73 -23.72
N ARG A 39 2.01 -19.07 -23.39
CA ARG A 39 0.71 -19.68 -23.12
C ARG A 39 -0.40 -18.64 -23.22
N PRO A 40 -1.40 -18.82 -24.09
CA PRO A 40 -2.62 -18.03 -24.05
C PRO A 40 -3.30 -18.26 -22.69
N ALA A 41 -3.43 -17.22 -21.90
CA ALA A 41 -4.17 -17.26 -20.63
C ALA A 41 -5.14 -16.10 -20.64
N ASP A 42 -6.41 -16.39 -20.47
CA ASP A 42 -7.43 -15.39 -20.20
C ASP A 42 -7.40 -15.10 -18.69
N VAL A 43 -6.95 -13.92 -18.34
CA VAL A 43 -6.95 -13.45 -16.95
C VAL A 43 -8.04 -12.42 -16.84
N GLY A 44 -9.11 -12.76 -16.12
CA GLY A 44 -10.20 -11.82 -15.87
C GLY A 44 -9.68 -10.56 -15.19
N VAL A 45 -9.94 -9.41 -15.79
CA VAL A 45 -9.75 -8.12 -15.13
C VAL A 45 -10.95 -7.90 -14.20
N TYR A 46 -10.68 -7.77 -12.91
CA TYR A 46 -11.74 -7.59 -11.93
C TYR A 46 -12.21 -6.15 -11.90
N CYS A 47 -13.51 -5.97 -12.10
CA CYS A 47 -14.17 -4.69 -11.86
C CYS A 47 -14.63 -4.59 -10.40
N ILE A 48 -14.57 -3.40 -9.82
CA ILE A 48 -15.13 -3.09 -8.48
C ILE A 48 -16.68 -3.26 -8.45
N GLY A 49 -17.27 -3.69 -9.56
CA GLY A 49 -18.72 -3.75 -9.79
C GLY A 49 -19.54 -4.78 -9.01
N GLY A 50 -18.93 -5.58 -8.12
CA GLY A 50 -19.69 -6.52 -7.30
C GLY A 50 -18.91 -7.76 -6.86
N PRO A 51 -19.47 -8.60 -5.98
CA PRO A 51 -18.79 -9.74 -5.36
C PRO A 51 -18.26 -10.77 -6.35
N ALA A 52 -18.93 -10.94 -7.49
CA ALA A 52 -18.51 -11.88 -8.53
C ALA A 52 -17.21 -11.47 -9.25
N HIS A 53 -16.89 -10.18 -9.25
CA HIS A 53 -15.75 -9.61 -9.96
C HIS A 53 -14.71 -8.98 -9.02
N SER A 54 -15.01 -8.88 -7.75
CA SER A 54 -14.18 -8.25 -6.72
C SER A 54 -14.22 -9.07 -5.43
N PRO A 55 -13.33 -10.05 -5.26
CA PRO A 55 -13.38 -10.99 -4.13
C PRO A 55 -13.34 -10.35 -2.73
N HIS A 56 -12.85 -9.12 -2.61
CA HIS A 56 -12.88 -8.36 -1.37
C HIS A 56 -14.25 -7.69 -1.11
N VAL A 57 -15.08 -7.49 -2.13
CA VAL A 57 -16.43 -6.97 -1.98
C VAL A 57 -17.35 -8.13 -1.62
N VAL A 58 -17.91 -8.07 -0.42
CA VAL A 58 -18.79 -9.11 0.11
C VAL A 58 -20.24 -8.87 -0.31
N ALA A 59 -20.66 -7.61 -0.33
CA ALA A 59 -21.99 -7.20 -0.78
C ALA A 59 -21.96 -5.77 -1.32
N GLN A 60 -22.83 -5.51 -2.29
CA GLN A 60 -23.10 -4.19 -2.81
C GLN A 60 -24.61 -4.00 -2.98
N VAL A 61 -25.14 -2.92 -2.43
CA VAL A 61 -26.56 -2.59 -2.52
C VAL A 61 -26.74 -1.12 -2.85
N ARG A 62 -27.81 -0.82 -3.58
CA ARG A 62 -28.27 0.53 -3.91
C ARG A 62 -29.48 0.83 -3.05
N LEU A 63 -29.49 1.97 -2.38
CA LEU A 63 -30.57 2.39 -1.49
C LEU A 63 -31.05 3.79 -1.86
N VAL A 64 -32.36 3.91 -2.09
CA VAL A 64 -33.01 5.22 -2.24
C VAL A 64 -33.23 5.87 -0.86
N PRO A 65 -33.49 7.19 -0.80
CA PRO A 65 -33.80 7.88 0.45
C PRO A 65 -34.89 7.20 1.26
N GLY A 66 -34.70 7.00 2.55
CA GLY A 66 -35.65 6.35 3.46
C GLY A 66 -35.69 4.82 3.38
N GLU A 67 -34.99 4.22 2.46
CA GLU A 67 -35.00 2.77 2.29
C GLU A 67 -34.21 2.06 3.40
N ARG A 68 -34.76 0.93 3.84
CA ARG A 68 -34.10 0.01 4.77
C ARG A 68 -33.86 -1.33 4.08
N PHE A 69 -32.65 -1.83 4.17
CA PHE A 69 -32.23 -3.11 3.59
C PHE A 69 -31.54 -3.99 4.60
N ALA A 70 -31.89 -5.28 4.62
CA ALA A 70 -31.25 -6.27 5.49
C ALA A 70 -30.30 -7.14 4.67
N LEU A 71 -29.04 -7.15 5.06
CA LEU A 71 -28.03 -8.06 4.55
C LEU A 71 -27.87 -9.22 5.54
N SER A 72 -27.99 -10.45 5.06
CA SER A 72 -27.60 -11.67 5.79
C SER A 72 -26.38 -12.24 5.11
N LEU A 73 -25.24 -12.27 5.80
CA LEU A 73 -23.94 -12.59 5.23
C LEU A 73 -23.21 -13.57 6.11
N GLU A 74 -22.65 -14.61 5.51
CA GLU A 74 -21.67 -15.46 6.19
C GLU A 74 -20.30 -14.80 6.16
N LEU A 75 -19.86 -14.25 7.31
CA LEU A 75 -18.59 -13.53 7.43
C LEU A 75 -17.57 -14.35 8.22
N ALA A 76 -16.43 -14.60 7.59
CA ALA A 76 -15.26 -15.14 8.27
C ALA A 76 -14.56 -14.07 9.14
N PRO A 77 -13.76 -14.46 10.12
CA PRO A 77 -12.96 -13.52 10.91
C PRO A 77 -12.13 -12.61 10.02
N GLY A 78 -12.04 -11.32 10.39
CA GLY A 78 -11.30 -10.33 9.62
C GLY A 78 -11.76 -8.90 9.87
N ARG A 79 -11.14 -7.98 9.15
CA ARG A 79 -11.50 -6.55 9.16
C ARG A 79 -12.35 -6.24 7.94
N PHE A 80 -13.40 -5.46 8.15
CA PHE A 80 -14.34 -5.06 7.11
C PHE A 80 -14.58 -3.56 7.15
N GLN A 81 -15.04 -3.03 6.03
CA GLN A 81 -15.45 -1.64 5.91
C GLN A 81 -16.73 -1.52 5.09
N VAL A 82 -17.51 -0.51 5.43
CA VAL A 82 -18.66 -0.05 4.65
C VAL A 82 -18.26 1.24 3.97
N THR A 83 -18.25 1.24 2.64
CA THR A 83 -17.89 2.36 1.78
C THR A 83 -18.95 2.53 0.70
N GLY A 84 -18.90 3.61 -0.04
CA GLY A 84 -19.79 3.75 -1.18
C GLY A 84 -20.01 5.19 -1.63
N ARG A 85 -20.60 5.32 -2.81
CA ARG A 85 -20.94 6.62 -3.38
C ARG A 85 -22.08 7.27 -2.62
N GLY A 86 -21.94 8.56 -2.33
CA GLY A 86 -22.92 9.34 -1.60
C GLY A 86 -22.91 9.14 -0.09
N LEU A 87 -22.07 8.27 0.44
CA LEU A 87 -21.94 8.08 1.89
C LEU A 87 -21.12 9.22 2.52
N PRO A 88 -21.57 9.77 3.66
CA PRO A 88 -20.89 10.90 4.33
C PRO A 88 -19.57 10.50 4.99
N GLN A 89 -19.35 9.21 5.22
CA GLN A 89 -18.17 8.66 5.88
C GLN A 89 -18.02 7.17 5.57
N ARG A 90 -16.88 6.61 5.98
CA ARG A 90 -16.63 5.16 5.99
C ARG A 90 -16.87 4.61 7.39
N TRP A 91 -17.38 3.38 7.47
CA TRP A 91 -17.48 2.65 8.72
C TRP A 91 -16.59 1.42 8.66
N SER A 92 -15.84 1.16 9.72
CA SER A 92 -14.97 -0.02 9.83
C SER A 92 -15.40 -0.87 11.02
N PHE A 93 -15.42 -2.18 10.86
CA PHE A 93 -15.70 -3.14 11.92
C PHE A 93 -14.82 -4.38 11.78
N THR A 94 -14.76 -5.18 12.84
CA THR A 94 -14.06 -6.46 12.84
C THR A 94 -15.05 -7.59 13.01
N VAL A 95 -14.74 -8.73 12.42
CA VAL A 95 -15.40 -10.00 12.72
C VAL A 95 -14.43 -10.81 13.55
N ASP A 96 -14.78 -11.05 14.83
CA ASP A 96 -13.93 -11.69 15.83
C ASP A 96 -14.73 -12.78 16.57
N PRO A 97 -14.18 -14.00 16.72
CA PRO A 97 -14.84 -15.08 17.48
C PRO A 97 -15.24 -14.72 18.90
N ARG A 98 -14.59 -13.72 19.48
CA ARG A 98 -14.87 -13.24 20.85
C ARG A 98 -16.00 -12.21 20.93
N ALA A 99 -16.52 -11.75 19.79
CA ALA A 99 -17.59 -10.77 19.75
C ALA A 99 -18.92 -11.35 20.24
N ALA A 100 -19.72 -10.50 20.88
CA ALA A 100 -21.02 -10.89 21.42
C ALA A 100 -22.17 -10.68 20.42
N PHE A 101 -21.97 -9.86 19.38
CA PHE A 101 -23.03 -9.42 18.50
C PHE A 101 -22.97 -10.14 17.15
N GLU A 102 -24.11 -10.51 16.61
CA GLU A 102 -24.32 -11.08 15.28
C GLU A 102 -25.12 -10.13 14.38
N ARG A 103 -25.56 -9.01 14.96
CA ARG A 103 -26.41 -8.02 14.31
C ARG A 103 -25.85 -6.62 14.45
N TRP A 104 -25.99 -5.84 13.36
CA TRP A 104 -25.63 -4.43 13.31
C TRP A 104 -26.68 -3.62 12.59
N ASP A 105 -27.23 -2.60 13.27
CA ASP A 105 -28.12 -1.61 12.67
C ASP A 105 -27.26 -0.37 12.32
N LEU A 106 -27.12 -0.06 11.04
CA LEU A 106 -26.27 1.02 10.51
C LEU A 106 -27.13 2.09 9.83
N PRO A 107 -27.45 3.20 10.51
CA PRO A 107 -28.04 4.37 9.88
C PRO A 107 -26.97 5.12 9.06
N LEU A 108 -27.23 5.31 7.78
CA LEU A 108 -26.37 6.03 6.85
C LEU A 108 -26.72 7.53 6.93
N ARG A 109 -26.07 8.26 7.83
CA ARG A 109 -26.27 9.69 8.02
C ARG A 109 -24.99 10.41 8.41
N ALA A 110 -24.91 11.72 8.10
CA ALA A 110 -23.79 12.55 8.50
C ALA A 110 -23.72 12.70 10.03
N GLY A 111 -22.52 12.66 10.59
CA GLY A 111 -22.29 12.87 12.02
C GLY A 111 -22.81 11.75 12.93
N ALA A 112 -23.33 10.66 12.40
CA ALA A 112 -23.58 9.48 13.20
C ALA A 112 -22.25 8.97 13.72
N SER A 113 -21.98 9.28 15.00
CA SER A 113 -21.05 8.46 15.77
C SER A 113 -21.66 7.07 15.79
N PRO A 114 -20.99 6.07 15.30
CA PRO A 114 -21.57 4.76 15.33
C PRO A 114 -21.68 4.31 16.80
N ASP A 115 -22.88 4.13 17.31
CA ASP A 115 -23.15 3.13 18.35
C ASP A 115 -22.93 1.75 17.72
N VAL A 116 -21.74 1.56 17.19
CA VAL A 116 -21.39 0.43 16.39
C VAL A 116 -20.84 -0.61 17.31
N PRO A 117 -21.33 -1.84 17.27
CA PRO A 117 -20.51 -2.93 17.69
C PRO A 117 -19.27 -2.92 16.79
N ARG A 118 -18.16 -2.44 17.34
CA ARG A 118 -16.87 -2.44 16.60
C ARG A 118 -16.42 -3.85 16.24
N SER A 119 -17.17 -4.87 16.71
CA SER A 119 -16.88 -6.28 16.51
C SER A 119 -18.15 -7.11 16.44
N LEU A 120 -18.26 -7.94 15.40
CA LEU A 120 -19.34 -8.88 15.14
C LEU A 120 -18.79 -10.31 15.25
N ARG A 121 -19.64 -11.28 15.66
CA ARG A 121 -19.29 -12.69 15.70
C ARG A 121 -19.24 -13.26 14.27
N PRO A 122 -18.26 -14.14 13.94
CA PRO A 122 -18.23 -14.82 12.65
C PRO A 122 -19.41 -15.78 12.47
N GLY A 123 -19.79 -16.01 11.22
CA GLY A 123 -20.94 -16.81 10.80
C GLY A 123 -22.01 -15.94 10.18
N ASP A 124 -23.28 -16.29 10.41
CA ASP A 124 -24.43 -15.55 9.88
C ASP A 124 -24.57 -14.17 10.56
N VAL A 125 -24.06 -13.15 9.92
CA VAL A 125 -24.12 -11.75 10.37
C VAL A 125 -25.28 -11.03 9.69
N GLN A 126 -26.08 -10.31 10.48
CA GLN A 126 -27.18 -9.47 9.97
C GLN A 126 -26.81 -7.99 10.07
N ILE A 127 -26.77 -7.31 8.93
CA ILE A 127 -26.53 -5.87 8.84
C ILE A 127 -27.75 -5.19 8.27
N PHE A 128 -28.34 -4.29 9.03
CA PHE A 128 -29.50 -3.50 8.60
C PHE A 128 -29.01 -2.11 8.21
N LEU A 129 -29.05 -1.81 6.92
CA LEU A 129 -28.71 -0.50 6.38
C LEU A 129 -29.99 0.35 6.28
N THR A 130 -29.95 1.58 6.77
CA THR A 130 -31.03 2.55 6.60
C THR A 130 -30.47 3.80 5.95
N ASN A 131 -30.98 4.18 4.78
CA ASN A 131 -30.56 5.40 4.11
C ASN A 131 -31.33 6.60 4.68
N ASP A 132 -30.75 7.28 5.66
CA ASP A 132 -31.29 8.48 6.29
C ASP A 132 -30.85 9.78 5.55
N LEU A 133 -30.27 9.67 4.34
CA LEU A 133 -29.87 10.78 3.51
C LEU A 133 -30.99 11.17 2.55
N ASP A 134 -30.87 12.36 1.98
CA ASP A 134 -31.83 12.93 1.01
C ASP A 134 -31.59 12.51 -0.45
N HIS A 135 -30.57 11.67 -0.68
CA HIS A 135 -30.18 11.17 -1.98
C HIS A 135 -29.92 9.67 -1.97
N GLU A 136 -29.87 9.11 -3.17
CA GLU A 136 -29.54 7.72 -3.40
C GLU A 136 -28.07 7.44 -3.07
N VAL A 137 -27.81 6.28 -2.46
CA VAL A 137 -26.45 5.82 -2.14
C VAL A 137 -26.19 4.42 -2.69
N VAL A 138 -24.99 4.15 -3.07
CA VAL A 138 -24.48 2.80 -3.33
C VAL A 138 -23.59 2.41 -2.15
N VAL A 139 -24.04 1.41 -1.40
CA VAL A 139 -23.30 0.89 -0.22
C VAL A 139 -22.56 -0.36 -0.62
N ARG A 140 -21.31 -0.43 -0.27
CA ARG A 140 -20.44 -1.56 -0.50
C ARG A 140 -19.83 -2.03 0.83
N LEU A 141 -20.03 -3.31 1.13
CA LEU A 141 -19.37 -3.99 2.23
C LEU A 141 -18.16 -4.72 1.69
N GLU A 142 -16.98 -4.36 2.19
CA GLU A 142 -15.71 -4.89 1.71
C GLU A 142 -14.89 -5.49 2.84
N ARG A 143 -14.11 -6.49 2.51
CA ARG A 143 -13.03 -6.94 3.37
C ARG A 143 -11.91 -5.89 3.34
N ALA A 144 -11.53 -5.36 4.50
CA ALA A 144 -10.52 -4.31 4.61
C ALA A 144 -9.07 -4.84 4.54
N THR A 145 -8.90 -6.15 4.61
CA THR A 145 -7.62 -6.82 4.36
C THR A 145 -7.61 -7.32 2.93
N LEU A 146 -6.53 -7.05 2.22
CA LEU A 146 -6.25 -7.69 0.94
C LEU A 146 -6.24 -9.20 1.12
N ARG A 147 -6.47 -9.94 0.05
CA ARG A 147 -6.24 -11.37 0.02
C ARG A 147 -4.77 -11.61 0.35
N ASP A 148 -4.48 -12.59 1.20
CA ASP A 148 -3.11 -12.94 1.61
C ASP A 148 -2.23 -13.36 0.42
N ASP A 149 -2.85 -13.72 -0.72
CA ASP A 149 -2.21 -14.12 -1.97
C ASP A 149 -2.18 -13.03 -3.06
N ALA A 150 -2.70 -11.83 -2.78
CA ALA A 150 -2.72 -10.74 -3.75
C ALA A 150 -1.41 -9.95 -3.72
N VAL A 151 -0.86 -9.67 -4.89
CA VAL A 151 0.29 -8.75 -5.05
C VAL A 151 -0.25 -7.35 -5.27
N THR A 152 -0.01 -6.46 -4.34
CA THR A 152 -0.39 -5.06 -4.49
C THR A 152 0.59 -4.31 -5.39
N ALA A 153 0.18 -3.17 -5.89
CA ALA A 153 1.07 -2.31 -6.65
C ALA A 153 2.25 -1.79 -5.79
N ALA A 154 2.05 -1.63 -4.47
CA ALA A 154 3.12 -1.27 -3.54
C ALA A 154 4.13 -2.42 -3.36
N ASP A 155 3.66 -3.68 -3.23
CA ASP A 155 4.54 -4.86 -3.14
C ASP A 155 5.39 -5.02 -4.40
N ALA A 156 4.75 -4.93 -5.57
CA ALA A 156 5.46 -5.01 -6.83
C ALA A 156 6.47 -3.87 -6.98
N ALA A 157 6.08 -2.64 -6.71
CA ALA A 157 6.97 -1.48 -6.81
C ALA A 157 8.15 -1.53 -5.81
N ALA A 158 8.01 -2.21 -4.67
CA ALA A 158 9.08 -2.47 -3.72
C ALA A 158 9.97 -3.65 -4.14
N SER A 159 9.59 -4.45 -5.13
CA SER A 159 10.36 -5.61 -5.60
C SER A 159 11.41 -5.23 -6.64
N ALA A 160 12.67 -5.61 -6.42
CA ALA A 160 13.75 -5.43 -7.40
C ALA A 160 13.45 -6.17 -8.72
N LEU A 161 12.91 -7.38 -8.64
CA LEU A 161 12.55 -8.19 -9.80
C LEU A 161 11.47 -7.51 -10.66
N PHE A 162 10.45 -6.93 -10.02
CA PHE A 162 9.42 -6.20 -10.77
C PHE A 162 10.00 -4.99 -11.51
N ARG A 163 10.83 -4.19 -10.83
CA ARG A 163 11.48 -3.03 -11.45
C ARG A 163 12.37 -3.41 -12.63
N GLN A 164 13.04 -4.55 -12.53
CA GLN A 164 13.90 -5.08 -13.60
C GLN A 164 13.10 -5.63 -14.79
N LEU A 165 12.04 -6.40 -14.53
CA LEU A 165 11.24 -7.05 -15.60
C LEU A 165 10.23 -6.10 -16.24
N PHE A 166 9.79 -5.07 -15.54
CA PHE A 166 8.77 -4.13 -15.99
C PHE A 166 9.23 -2.67 -15.82
N PRO A 167 10.36 -2.27 -16.44
CA PRO A 167 10.93 -0.92 -16.28
C PRO A 167 10.00 0.19 -16.76
N ASP A 168 9.08 -0.11 -17.69
CA ASP A 168 8.10 0.86 -18.21
C ASP A 168 6.85 1.01 -17.33
N GLN A 169 6.69 0.17 -16.32
CA GLN A 169 5.59 0.25 -15.36
C GLN A 169 5.91 1.27 -14.27
N VAL A 170 5.80 2.54 -14.64
CA VAL A 170 6.02 3.72 -13.81
C VAL A 170 4.80 4.63 -13.83
N LEU A 171 4.67 5.49 -12.84
CA LEU A 171 3.62 6.52 -12.82
C LEU A 171 3.88 7.57 -13.88
N ALA A 172 2.83 8.26 -14.36
CA ALA A 172 3.01 9.46 -15.16
C ALA A 172 3.79 10.52 -14.34
N PRO A 173 4.61 11.37 -15.00
CA PRO A 173 5.58 12.25 -14.31
C PRO A 173 4.97 13.23 -13.29
N ASP A 174 3.70 13.59 -13.48
CA ASP A 174 2.97 14.53 -12.62
C ASP A 174 2.09 13.83 -11.56
N ARG A 175 2.16 12.51 -11.48
CA ARG A 175 1.31 11.73 -10.59
C ARG A 175 1.97 11.47 -9.25
N LEU A 176 1.13 11.56 -8.21
CA LEU A 176 1.52 11.32 -6.83
C LEU A 176 0.46 10.44 -6.16
N VAL A 177 0.73 9.14 -6.05
CA VAL A 177 -0.24 8.15 -5.55
C VAL A 177 0.09 7.74 -4.13
N ALA A 178 -0.92 7.65 -3.28
CA ALA A 178 -0.75 7.30 -1.87
C ALA A 178 -0.33 5.83 -1.69
N ILE A 179 0.52 5.61 -0.68
CA ILE A 179 0.86 4.29 -0.12
C ILE A 179 0.63 4.37 1.37
N ALA A 180 -0.27 3.55 1.90
CA ALA A 180 -0.63 3.60 3.32
C ALA A 180 0.50 3.14 4.23
N ASP A 181 1.35 2.24 3.76
CA ASP A 181 2.46 1.68 4.54
C ASP A 181 3.60 1.24 3.63
N VAL A 182 4.80 1.71 3.95
CA VAL A 182 6.06 1.33 3.29
C VAL A 182 7.21 1.49 4.27
N ALA A 183 8.20 0.62 4.22
CA ALA A 183 9.42 0.76 4.99
C ALA A 183 10.55 1.27 4.08
N LEU A 184 11.25 2.32 4.52
CA LEU A 184 12.36 2.94 3.82
C LEU A 184 13.63 2.81 4.65
N LEU A 185 14.68 2.30 4.03
CA LEU A 185 16.00 2.16 4.60
C LEU A 185 16.96 3.14 3.90
N PHE A 186 17.60 3.99 4.68
CA PHE A 186 18.74 4.79 4.26
C PHE A 186 20.02 4.22 4.84
N ALA A 187 21.02 4.04 4.00
CA ALA A 187 22.37 3.71 4.39
C ALA A 187 23.32 4.77 3.82
N ARG A 188 24.19 5.32 4.62
CA ARG A 188 25.10 6.37 4.20
C ARG A 188 26.52 6.13 4.70
N VAL A 189 27.50 6.59 3.94
CA VAL A 189 28.90 6.57 4.36
C VAL A 189 29.10 7.65 5.44
N SER A 190 29.60 7.25 6.59
CA SER A 190 29.88 8.18 7.69
C SER A 190 30.96 9.19 7.27
N ASP A 191 30.78 10.44 7.67
CA ASP A 191 31.71 11.56 7.44
C ASP A 191 32.10 11.78 5.95
N ALA A 192 31.31 11.24 5.01
CA ALA A 192 31.59 11.34 3.58
C ALA A 192 31.75 12.78 3.11
N LEU A 193 30.89 13.70 3.57
CA LEU A 193 30.95 15.11 3.19
C LEU A 193 32.21 15.80 3.67
N ASP A 194 32.70 15.52 4.88
CA ASP A 194 33.90 16.10 5.45
C ASP A 194 35.19 15.53 4.80
N ARG A 195 35.07 14.31 4.27
CA ARG A 195 36.16 13.62 3.58
C ARG A 195 36.21 13.94 2.08
N PHE A 196 35.12 14.36 1.49
CA PHE A 196 34.95 14.48 0.03
C PHE A 196 36.04 15.35 -0.63
N GLU A 197 36.39 16.51 -0.04
CA GLU A 197 37.40 17.40 -0.61
C GLU A 197 38.83 16.81 -0.59
N ARG A 198 39.10 15.86 0.29
CA ARG A 198 40.47 15.30 0.47
C ARG A 198 40.62 13.89 -0.08
N GLU A 199 39.54 13.14 -0.12
CA GLU A 199 39.51 11.69 -0.37
C GLU A 199 38.38 11.31 -1.37
N GLU A 200 38.09 12.17 -2.36
CA GLU A 200 36.98 11.98 -3.31
C GLU A 200 36.87 10.58 -3.90
N THR A 201 38.03 10.05 -4.37
CA THR A 201 38.07 8.72 -5.00
C THR A 201 37.75 7.60 -3.99
N GLU A 202 38.16 7.74 -2.75
CA GLU A 202 37.91 6.75 -1.70
C GLU A 202 36.43 6.78 -1.29
N VAL A 203 35.90 7.96 -1.01
CA VAL A 203 34.50 8.16 -0.70
C VAL A 203 33.61 7.62 -1.83
N HIS A 204 33.96 7.88 -3.08
CA HIS A 204 33.24 7.33 -4.23
C HIS A 204 33.26 5.79 -4.24
N ARG A 205 34.43 5.17 -3.97
CA ARG A 205 34.57 3.72 -3.92
C ARG A 205 33.74 3.11 -2.79
N GLU A 206 33.76 3.72 -1.61
CA GLU A 206 32.95 3.32 -0.47
C GLU A 206 31.45 3.42 -0.77
N LEU A 207 31.02 4.49 -1.45
CA LEU A 207 29.61 4.69 -1.84
C LEU A 207 29.14 3.63 -2.86
N VAL A 208 29.98 3.30 -3.83
CA VAL A 208 29.69 2.24 -4.81
C VAL A 208 29.61 0.88 -4.12
N ALA A 209 30.52 0.58 -3.20
CA ALA A 209 30.49 -0.64 -2.43
C ALA A 209 29.23 -0.73 -1.55
N LEU A 210 28.91 0.35 -0.83
CA LEU A 210 27.70 0.43 -0.01
C LEU A 210 26.42 0.26 -0.87
N SER A 211 26.37 0.88 -2.05
CA SER A 211 25.25 0.72 -2.98
C SER A 211 25.04 -0.74 -3.36
N SER A 212 26.10 -1.45 -3.69
CA SER A 212 26.05 -2.87 -4.05
C SER A 212 25.61 -3.75 -2.87
N GLU A 213 26.09 -3.45 -1.67
CA GLU A 213 25.69 -4.18 -0.46
C GLU A 213 24.20 -3.96 -0.11
N VAL A 214 23.73 -2.70 -0.20
CA VAL A 214 22.32 -2.36 0.03
C VAL A 214 21.44 -3.03 -1.02
N GLU A 215 21.82 -3.01 -2.28
CA GLU A 215 21.10 -3.67 -3.37
C GLU A 215 20.98 -5.18 -3.13
N GLN A 216 22.08 -5.83 -2.77
CA GLN A 216 22.09 -7.25 -2.46
C GLN A 216 21.24 -7.58 -1.24
N ALA A 217 21.37 -6.83 -0.15
CA ALA A 217 20.61 -7.03 1.06
C ALA A 217 19.11 -6.80 0.82
N ALA A 218 18.75 -5.75 0.07
CA ALA A 218 17.37 -5.47 -0.30
C ALA A 218 16.78 -6.60 -1.16
N HIS A 219 17.51 -7.04 -2.17
CA HIS A 219 17.05 -8.13 -3.05
C HIS A 219 16.81 -9.43 -2.29
N LEU A 220 17.72 -9.82 -1.38
CA LEU A 220 17.57 -11.02 -0.55
C LEU A 220 16.35 -11.00 0.37
N GLU A 221 15.96 -9.82 0.84
CA GLU A 221 14.81 -9.62 1.74
C GLU A 221 13.55 -9.13 1.00
N GLY A 222 13.50 -9.22 -0.34
CA GLY A 222 12.31 -8.90 -1.14
C GLY A 222 12.06 -7.40 -1.35
N GLY A 223 13.04 -6.56 -1.03
CA GLY A 223 13.01 -5.12 -1.29
C GLY A 223 13.71 -4.73 -2.60
N ALA A 224 13.85 -3.43 -2.83
CA ALA A 224 14.54 -2.85 -3.98
C ALA A 224 15.37 -1.64 -3.61
N LEU A 225 16.53 -1.50 -4.24
CA LEU A 225 17.25 -0.23 -4.31
C LEU A 225 16.41 0.78 -5.08
N VAL A 226 16.27 1.99 -4.55
CA VAL A 226 15.50 3.06 -5.21
C VAL A 226 16.41 4.02 -5.92
N LYS A 227 17.36 4.61 -5.20
CA LYS A 227 18.29 5.61 -5.74
C LYS A 227 19.50 5.83 -4.83
N LEU A 228 20.54 6.40 -5.42
CA LEU A 228 21.60 7.10 -4.70
C LEU A 228 21.09 8.48 -4.27
N HIS A 229 21.42 8.91 -3.07
CA HIS A 229 21.04 10.22 -2.53
C HIS A 229 22.20 10.86 -1.77
N GLY A 230 22.91 11.74 -2.45
CA GLY A 230 24.09 12.41 -1.88
C GLY A 230 25.19 11.41 -1.49
N ASP A 231 25.45 11.30 -0.20
CA ASP A 231 26.42 10.42 0.42
C ASP A 231 25.83 9.07 0.88
N GLY A 232 24.62 8.73 0.41
CA GLY A 232 23.91 7.53 0.82
C GLY A 232 23.06 6.89 -0.27
N VAL A 233 22.38 5.85 0.13
CA VAL A 233 21.58 4.96 -0.70
C VAL A 233 20.22 4.75 -0.05
N MET A 234 19.16 4.73 -0.83
CA MET A 234 17.82 4.45 -0.36
C MET A 234 17.30 3.12 -0.93
N ALA A 235 16.77 2.28 -0.04
CA ALA A 235 16.04 1.07 -0.39
C ALA A 235 14.62 1.10 0.18
N VAL A 236 13.72 0.34 -0.45
CA VAL A 236 12.30 0.24 -0.11
C VAL A 236 11.89 -1.21 0.12
N PHE A 237 10.93 -1.40 1.03
CA PHE A 237 10.34 -2.70 1.35
C PHE A 237 8.84 -2.53 1.61
N SER A 238 8.04 -3.49 1.19
CA SER A 238 6.62 -3.59 1.58
C SER A 238 6.47 -4.22 2.98
N ASP A 239 7.42 -5.06 3.41
CA ASP A 239 7.45 -5.68 4.73
C ASP A 239 8.49 -4.99 5.64
N ARG A 240 8.02 -4.54 6.81
CA ARG A 240 8.85 -3.90 7.84
C ARG A 240 9.90 -4.82 8.43
N VAL A 241 9.58 -6.11 8.58
CA VAL A 241 10.51 -7.10 9.13
C VAL A 241 11.64 -7.39 8.14
N ALA A 242 11.30 -7.48 6.85
CA ALA A 242 12.28 -7.59 5.78
C ALA A 242 13.25 -6.40 5.75
N ALA A 243 12.73 -5.17 5.93
CA ALA A 243 13.56 -3.97 6.03
C ALA A 243 14.55 -4.03 7.20
N VAL A 244 14.12 -4.50 8.37
CA VAL A 244 14.99 -4.70 9.54
C VAL A 244 16.07 -5.75 9.25
N ARG A 245 15.70 -6.87 8.63
CA ARG A 245 16.67 -7.92 8.26
C ARG A 245 17.72 -7.40 7.29
N ALA A 246 17.30 -6.63 6.28
CA ALA A 246 18.24 -6.01 5.34
C ALA A 246 19.18 -5.03 6.06
N ALA A 247 18.66 -4.19 6.96
CA ALA A 247 19.48 -3.28 7.75
C ALA A 247 20.52 -4.02 8.59
N LEU A 248 20.13 -5.12 9.25
CA LEU A 248 21.05 -5.95 10.05
C LEU A 248 22.14 -6.63 9.22
N ARG A 249 21.90 -6.91 7.94
CA ARG A 249 22.94 -7.46 7.03
C ARG A 249 24.01 -6.43 6.68
N ILE A 250 23.65 -5.15 6.66
CA ILE A 250 24.51 -4.03 6.28
C ILE A 250 25.22 -3.44 7.51
N ALA A 251 24.61 -3.59 8.69
CA ALA A 251 25.14 -3.03 9.94
C ALA A 251 26.55 -3.50 10.22
N ARG A 252 27.45 -2.56 10.55
CA ARG A 252 28.87 -2.81 10.85
C ARG A 252 29.23 -2.29 12.24
N PRO A 253 30.05 -3.05 12.98
CA PRO A 253 30.49 -2.62 14.31
C PRO A 253 31.42 -1.39 14.30
N ASP A 254 32.13 -1.17 13.18
CA ASP A 254 33.13 -0.11 12.99
C ASP A 254 32.54 1.24 12.64
N ALA A 255 31.24 1.27 12.57
CA ALA A 255 30.48 2.50 12.44
C ALA A 255 30.75 3.35 11.19
N THR A 256 31.29 2.76 10.15
CA THR A 256 31.54 3.44 8.87
C THR A 256 30.28 3.70 8.07
N VAL A 257 29.14 3.10 8.47
CA VAL A 257 27.86 3.23 7.80
C VAL A 257 26.76 3.66 8.79
N GLY A 258 26.15 4.82 8.56
CA GLY A 258 24.96 5.27 9.27
C GLY A 258 23.71 4.66 8.65
N LEU A 259 22.90 3.97 9.46
CA LEU A 259 21.65 3.35 9.02
C LEU A 259 20.44 4.06 9.61
N GLY A 260 19.43 4.33 8.78
CA GLY A 260 18.16 4.89 9.21
C GLY A 260 17.00 4.11 8.59
N LEU A 261 16.12 3.59 9.45
CA LEU A 261 14.93 2.85 9.04
C LEU A 261 13.69 3.52 9.61
N HIS A 262 12.72 3.76 8.75
CA HIS A 262 11.40 4.24 9.18
C HIS A 262 10.29 3.65 8.30
N ALA A 263 9.14 3.32 8.92
CA ALA A 263 7.99 2.79 8.21
C ALA A 263 6.75 3.65 8.49
N GLY A 264 5.94 3.83 7.47
CA GLY A 264 4.72 4.62 7.54
C GLY A 264 4.17 5.00 6.17
N PRO A 265 3.19 5.91 6.12
CA PRO A 265 2.59 6.35 4.87
C PRO A 265 3.59 7.18 4.04
N ALA A 266 3.55 6.95 2.74
CA ALA A 266 4.32 7.70 1.76
C ALA A 266 3.48 7.98 0.51
N ARG A 267 4.06 8.66 -0.45
CA ARG A 267 3.51 8.81 -1.79
C ARG A 267 4.52 8.28 -2.80
N MET A 268 4.03 7.59 -3.81
CA MET A 268 4.82 7.15 -4.95
C MET A 268 4.69 8.16 -6.08
N THR A 269 5.79 8.42 -6.75
CA THR A 269 5.90 9.26 -7.93
C THR A 269 6.84 8.61 -8.94
N SER A 270 7.07 9.27 -10.06
CA SER A 270 8.05 8.87 -11.06
C SER A 270 8.98 10.03 -11.37
N ILE A 271 10.28 9.82 -11.21
CA ILE A 271 11.33 10.81 -11.51
C ILE A 271 12.33 10.16 -12.45
N GLY A 272 12.60 10.83 -13.59
CA GLY A 272 13.53 10.30 -14.59
C GLY A 272 13.13 8.95 -15.18
N GLY A 273 11.84 8.62 -15.22
CA GLY A 273 11.34 7.33 -15.70
C GLY A 273 11.51 6.18 -14.70
N GLN A 274 11.77 6.47 -13.44
CA GLN A 274 11.89 5.47 -12.38
C GLN A 274 10.92 5.76 -11.23
N LEU A 275 10.40 4.70 -10.58
CA LEU A 275 9.56 4.83 -9.42
C LEU A 275 10.37 5.35 -8.23
N ASP A 276 9.88 6.42 -7.62
CA ASP A 276 10.47 7.08 -6.45
C ASP A 276 9.41 7.34 -5.38
N TYR A 277 9.86 7.68 -4.18
CA TYR A 277 9.01 7.89 -3.02
C TYR A 277 9.15 9.31 -2.48
N PHE A 278 8.05 9.84 -1.97
CA PHE A 278 7.96 11.18 -1.41
C PHE A 278 7.15 11.19 -0.12
N GLY A 279 7.53 12.03 0.83
CA GLY A 279 6.76 12.26 2.05
C GLY A 279 7.58 12.21 3.34
N LYS A 280 6.89 12.41 4.45
CA LYS A 280 7.49 12.51 5.79
C LYS A 280 8.26 11.25 6.19
N THR A 281 7.77 10.07 5.81
CA THR A 281 8.40 8.77 6.09
C THR A 281 9.81 8.70 5.53
N LEU A 282 10.01 9.20 4.30
CA LEU A 282 11.33 9.31 3.67
C LEU A 282 12.26 10.20 4.47
N HIS A 283 11.82 11.42 4.80
CA HIS A 283 12.65 12.37 5.55
C HIS A 283 13.03 11.86 6.94
N LEU A 284 12.12 11.15 7.61
CA LEU A 284 12.42 10.57 8.92
C LEU A 284 13.47 9.45 8.82
N ALA A 285 13.37 8.56 7.84
CA ALA A 285 14.38 7.53 7.64
C ALA A 285 15.78 8.15 7.33
N GLU A 286 15.81 9.16 6.48
CA GLU A 286 17.02 9.91 6.18
C GLU A 286 17.59 10.62 7.42
N HIS A 287 16.77 11.28 8.22
CA HIS A 287 17.21 11.93 9.45
C HIS A 287 17.78 10.94 10.47
N ILE A 288 17.15 9.77 10.62
CA ILE A 288 17.66 8.70 11.48
C ILE A 288 19.04 8.25 11.02
N SER A 289 19.26 8.07 9.70
CA SER A 289 20.56 7.67 9.18
C SER A 289 21.66 8.71 9.43
N ARG A 290 21.30 10.00 9.45
CA ARG A 290 22.23 11.11 9.79
C ARG A 290 22.54 11.17 11.28
N ALA A 291 21.54 10.87 12.12
CA ALA A 291 21.70 10.85 13.57
C ALA A 291 22.35 9.57 14.10
N ALA A 292 22.34 8.51 13.31
CA ALA A 292 23.04 7.28 13.62
C ALA A 292 24.54 7.56 13.54
N HIS A 293 25.10 7.90 14.70
CA HIS A 293 26.54 7.88 14.85
C HIS A 293 26.98 6.44 14.72
N ALA A 294 28.09 6.37 14.13
CA ALA A 294 28.89 5.21 14.08
C ALA A 294 29.03 4.60 15.49
N GLY A 295 28.41 3.47 15.78
CA GLY A 295 28.45 2.77 17.06
C GLY A 295 27.18 2.11 17.41
#